data_7532a7e70095c333a2e4ae47b637eb61
#
_entry.id   7532a7e70095c333a2e4ae47b637eb61
#
_cell.length_a   1.000
_cell.length_b   1.000
_cell.length_c   1.000
_cell.angle_alpha   90.00
_cell.angle_beta   90.00
_cell.angle_gamma   90.00
#
_symmetry.space_group_name_H-M   'P 1'
#
loop_
_entity.id
_entity.type
_entity.pdbx_description
1 polymer ?
#
loop_
_entity_poly.entity_id
_entity_poly.type
_entity_poly.pdbx_seq_one_letter_code
_entity_poly.pdbx_strand_id
1 'polypeptide(L)'
;MSSTENLETQHVERMRHTLSHVMAAALTEMYPGIEFGVGPAIKDGFYYDVDLSKVKGSDGEAVKISDADLPKIEKKMRGIIARGFEMQYSEKDRDTTLAWAKENGQEYKVELIEELPEGEVISFYQLGDFTDLCKGPHVGSAKEIGAFKLMRVAGAYWRGDEKKAMLTRIYGVAFETEEELKTYLNRLEEARARDHRKLGKELD
;
A
#
# COMPACT_ATOMS: atom_id res chain seq x y z
N MET A 1 -8.29 25.32 -12.93
CA MET A 1 -7.07 24.48 -12.98
C MET A 1 -6.67 24.31 -14.42
N SER A 2 -5.39 24.54 -14.74
CA SER A 2 -4.91 24.37 -16.12
C SER A 2 -4.88 22.87 -16.48
N SER A 3 -4.90 22.57 -17.79
CA SER A 3 -4.81 21.17 -18.25
C SER A 3 -3.54 20.45 -17.74
N THR A 4 -2.47 21.21 -17.52
CA THR A 4 -1.19 20.72 -17.02
C THR A 4 -1.26 20.33 -15.53
N GLU A 5 -1.89 21.16 -14.69
CA GLU A 5 -2.08 20.86 -13.25
C GLU A 5 -2.93 19.59 -13.05
N ASN A 6 -3.90 19.34 -13.95
CA ASN A 6 -4.72 18.13 -13.89
C ASN A 6 -3.90 16.86 -14.25
N LEU A 7 -2.99 16.94 -15.22
CA LEU A 7 -2.13 15.83 -15.62
C LEU A 7 -1.10 15.47 -14.54
N GLU A 8 -0.47 16.47 -13.93
CA GLU A 8 0.47 16.28 -12.82
C GLU A 8 -0.21 15.64 -11.60
N THR A 9 -1.39 16.15 -11.21
CA THR A 9 -2.16 15.58 -10.10
C THR A 9 -2.51 14.11 -10.38
N GLN A 10 -2.92 13.76 -11.60
CA GLN A 10 -3.20 12.38 -11.98
C GLN A 10 -1.96 11.50 -11.96
N HIS A 11 -0.79 12.02 -12.36
CA HIS A 11 0.46 11.28 -12.31
C HIS A 11 0.86 10.94 -10.86
N VAL A 12 0.78 11.91 -9.95
CA VAL A 12 1.07 11.71 -8.53
C VAL A 12 0.13 10.68 -7.89
N GLU A 13 -1.15 10.70 -8.22
CA GLU A 13 -2.11 9.69 -7.73
C GLU A 13 -1.78 8.28 -8.23
N ARG A 14 -1.44 8.14 -9.52
CA ARG A 14 -0.99 6.85 -10.11
C ARG A 14 0.29 6.36 -9.45
N MET A 15 1.25 7.24 -9.22
CA MET A 15 2.51 6.94 -8.53
C MET A 15 2.26 6.43 -7.11
N ARG A 16 1.39 7.10 -6.34
CA ARG A 16 0.99 6.69 -4.99
C ARG A 16 0.32 5.33 -5.00
N HIS A 17 -0.56 5.09 -5.96
CA HIS A 17 -1.22 3.79 -6.11
C HIS A 17 -0.21 2.69 -6.48
N THR A 18 0.74 2.99 -7.36
CA THR A 18 1.82 2.05 -7.70
C THR A 18 2.72 1.75 -6.50
N LEU A 19 2.97 2.73 -5.64
CA LEU A 19 3.73 2.53 -4.41
C LEU A 19 3.05 1.57 -3.43
N SER A 20 1.71 1.53 -3.38
CA SER A 20 1.04 0.51 -2.59
C SER A 20 1.31 -0.90 -3.11
N HIS A 21 1.36 -1.10 -4.45
CA HIS A 21 1.75 -2.38 -5.05
C HIS A 21 3.23 -2.72 -4.84
N VAL A 22 4.13 -1.72 -4.91
CA VAL A 22 5.55 -1.93 -4.57
C VAL A 22 5.70 -2.36 -3.11
N MET A 23 4.93 -1.76 -2.20
CA MET A 23 4.92 -2.17 -0.79
C MET A 23 4.39 -3.60 -0.64
N ALA A 24 3.30 -3.95 -1.30
CA ALA A 24 2.76 -5.29 -1.27
C ALA A 24 3.75 -6.33 -1.84
N ALA A 25 4.42 -6.03 -2.95
CA ALA A 25 5.49 -6.87 -3.50
C ALA A 25 6.64 -7.06 -2.49
N ALA A 26 7.07 -5.98 -1.82
CA ALA A 26 8.10 -6.05 -0.79
C ALA A 26 7.68 -6.93 0.39
N LEU A 27 6.44 -6.78 0.84
CA LEU A 27 5.88 -7.56 1.95
C LEU A 27 5.72 -9.05 1.58
N THR A 28 5.32 -9.37 0.35
CA THR A 28 5.24 -10.75 -0.16
C THR A 28 6.61 -11.44 -0.12
N GLU A 29 7.67 -10.74 -0.55
CA GLU A 29 9.03 -11.28 -0.49
C GLU A 29 9.58 -11.40 0.96
N MET A 30 9.09 -10.60 1.90
CA MET A 30 9.56 -10.60 3.30
C MET A 30 8.74 -11.55 4.19
N TYR A 31 7.46 -11.73 3.89
CA TYR A 31 6.49 -12.44 4.72
C TYR A 31 5.66 -13.40 3.88
N PRO A 32 6.20 -14.55 3.47
CA PRO A 32 5.44 -15.55 2.71
C PRO A 32 4.17 -15.97 3.44
N GLY A 33 3.05 -16.01 2.70
CA GLY A 33 1.73 -16.33 3.26
C GLY A 33 0.95 -15.12 3.79
N ILE A 34 1.47 -13.90 3.60
CA ILE A 34 0.73 -12.66 3.89
C ILE A 34 -0.51 -12.56 2.99
N GLU A 35 -1.62 -12.09 3.58
CA GLU A 35 -2.84 -11.82 2.82
C GLU A 35 -3.05 -10.31 2.66
N PHE A 36 -3.64 -9.92 1.55
CA PHE A 36 -3.81 -8.52 1.17
C PHE A 36 -5.28 -8.12 1.14
N GLY A 37 -5.62 -7.07 1.89
CA GLY A 37 -6.89 -6.37 1.80
C GLY A 37 -6.91 -5.40 0.63
N VAL A 38 -6.89 -4.11 0.92
CA VAL A 38 -6.93 -3.02 -0.07
C VAL A 38 -5.75 -2.06 0.12
N GLY A 39 -5.27 -1.49 -1.00
CA GLY A 39 -4.12 -0.58 -1.01
C GLY A 39 -4.33 0.65 -1.89
N PRO A 40 -5.21 1.60 -1.53
CA PRO A 40 -5.48 2.78 -2.32
C PRO A 40 -4.43 3.86 -2.17
N ALA A 41 -4.35 4.74 -3.18
CA ALA A 41 -3.80 6.07 -3.00
C ALA A 41 -4.72 6.91 -2.10
N ILE A 42 -4.13 7.78 -1.29
CA ILE A 42 -4.81 8.74 -0.45
C ILE A 42 -4.16 10.12 -0.61
N LYS A 43 -4.75 11.15 0.00
CA LYS A 43 -4.13 12.47 0.04
C LYS A 43 -2.72 12.37 0.61
N ASP A 44 -1.75 12.90 -0.12
CA ASP A 44 -0.32 12.96 0.20
C ASP A 44 0.39 11.59 0.30
N GLY A 45 -0.31 10.46 0.06
CA GLY A 45 0.34 9.17 0.22
C GLY A 45 -0.48 7.95 -0.23
N PHE A 46 -0.26 6.86 0.45
CA PHE A 46 -0.86 5.56 0.19
C PHE A 46 -0.88 4.72 1.47
N TYR A 47 -1.64 3.65 1.45
CA TYR A 47 -1.54 2.60 2.47
C TYR A 47 -1.80 1.21 1.86
N TYR A 48 -1.53 0.17 2.62
CA TYR A 48 -2.02 -1.18 2.36
C TYR A 48 -2.46 -1.85 3.66
N ASP A 49 -3.59 -2.53 3.59
CA ASP A 49 -4.11 -3.39 4.66
C ASP A 49 -3.64 -4.82 4.43
N VAL A 50 -2.97 -5.41 5.41
CA VAL A 50 -2.42 -6.75 5.33
C VAL A 50 -2.80 -7.59 6.55
N ASP A 51 -3.00 -8.88 6.33
CA ASP A 51 -3.19 -9.86 7.39
C ASP A 51 -1.94 -10.73 7.53
N LEU A 52 -1.41 -10.77 8.73
CA LEU A 52 -0.24 -11.55 9.12
C LEU A 52 -0.62 -12.74 10.01
N SER A 53 -1.89 -12.99 10.26
CA SER A 53 -2.35 -14.03 11.19
C SER A 53 -1.86 -15.43 10.85
N LYS A 54 -1.64 -15.71 9.57
CA LYS A 54 -1.13 -16.99 9.05
C LYS A 54 0.39 -17.00 8.91
N VAL A 55 1.06 -15.84 9.05
CA VAL A 55 2.52 -15.73 8.89
C VAL A 55 3.22 -16.10 10.19
N LYS A 56 4.19 -17.01 10.09
CA LYS A 56 5.03 -17.42 11.22
C LYS A 56 6.47 -16.98 11.02
N GLY A 57 7.07 -16.50 12.08
CA GLY A 57 8.50 -16.23 12.12
C GLY A 57 9.34 -17.52 12.14
N SER A 58 10.65 -17.36 12.03
CA SER A 58 11.60 -18.49 12.11
C SER A 58 11.58 -19.21 13.47
N ASP A 59 11.07 -18.55 14.50
CA ASP A 59 10.83 -19.07 15.85
C ASP A 59 9.47 -19.76 16.01
N GLY A 60 8.62 -19.75 14.96
CA GLY A 60 7.26 -20.29 14.96
C GLY A 60 6.20 -19.35 15.56
N GLU A 61 6.60 -18.20 16.09
CA GLU A 61 5.69 -17.20 16.64
C GLU A 61 4.98 -16.40 15.53
N ALA A 62 3.83 -15.80 15.88
CA ALA A 62 3.09 -14.97 14.94
C ALA A 62 3.87 -13.68 14.63
N VAL A 63 4.07 -13.41 13.35
CA VAL A 63 4.73 -12.19 12.88
C VAL A 63 3.83 -10.97 13.16
N LYS A 64 4.45 -9.89 13.63
CA LYS A 64 3.84 -8.57 13.77
C LYS A 64 4.75 -7.53 13.15
N ILE A 65 4.16 -6.62 12.40
CA ILE A 65 4.85 -5.46 11.84
C ILE A 65 4.59 -4.25 12.74
N SER A 66 5.63 -3.53 13.08
CA SER A 66 5.62 -2.31 13.87
C SER A 66 6.33 -1.17 13.15
N ASP A 67 6.30 0.04 13.70
CA ASP A 67 7.03 1.18 13.15
C ASP A 67 8.56 0.92 13.05
N ALA A 68 9.11 0.07 13.92
CA ALA A 68 10.53 -0.31 13.88
C ALA A 68 10.92 -1.10 12.61
N ASP A 69 9.96 -1.75 11.96
CA ASP A 69 10.18 -2.54 10.75
C ASP A 69 10.14 -1.70 9.47
N LEU A 70 9.56 -0.49 9.54
CA LEU A 70 9.36 0.37 8.36
C LEU A 70 10.64 0.66 7.58
N PRO A 71 11.80 0.95 8.20
CA PRO A 71 13.04 1.18 7.44
C PRO A 71 13.49 -0.04 6.63
N LYS A 72 13.24 -1.27 7.14
CA LYS A 72 13.57 -2.50 6.44
C LYS A 72 12.64 -2.73 5.24
N ILE A 73 11.35 -2.43 5.42
CA ILE A 73 10.37 -2.52 4.34
C ILE A 73 10.69 -1.48 3.26
N GLU A 74 10.98 -0.21 3.63
CA GLU A 74 11.40 0.84 2.67
C GLU A 74 12.62 0.42 1.86
N LYS A 75 13.63 -0.16 2.52
CA LYS A 75 14.84 -0.65 1.83
C LYS A 75 14.47 -1.71 0.79
N LYS A 76 13.56 -2.61 1.11
CA LYS A 76 13.08 -3.65 0.20
C LYS A 76 12.30 -3.04 -0.98
N MET A 77 11.41 -2.08 -0.71
CA MET A 77 10.67 -1.32 -1.73
C MET A 77 11.62 -0.62 -2.70
N ARG A 78 12.64 0.10 -2.20
CA ARG A 78 13.67 0.74 -3.04
C ARG A 78 14.41 -0.26 -3.91
N GLY A 79 14.67 -1.47 -3.41
CA GLY A 79 15.26 -2.56 -4.19
C GLY A 79 14.36 -3.02 -5.34
N ILE A 80 13.04 -3.07 -5.15
CA ILE A 80 12.06 -3.41 -6.19
C ILE A 80 11.99 -2.29 -7.23
N ILE A 81 11.91 -1.03 -6.79
CA ILE A 81 11.90 0.14 -7.68
C ILE A 81 13.16 0.17 -8.57
N ALA A 82 14.32 -0.12 -7.99
CA ALA A 82 15.59 -0.13 -8.72
C ALA A 82 15.66 -1.20 -9.82
N ARG A 83 14.86 -2.28 -9.73
CA ARG A 83 14.73 -3.28 -10.81
C ARG A 83 14.01 -2.72 -12.04
N GLY A 84 13.22 -1.65 -11.87
CA GLY A 84 12.57 -0.92 -12.95
C GLY A 84 11.50 -1.71 -13.69
N PHE A 85 10.79 -2.59 -13.02
CA PHE A 85 9.70 -3.35 -13.62
C PHE A 85 8.63 -2.45 -14.22
N GLU A 86 8.07 -2.88 -15.34
CA GLU A 86 6.88 -2.30 -15.92
C GLU A 86 5.63 -2.83 -15.23
N MET A 87 4.60 -1.99 -15.13
CA MET A 87 3.28 -2.39 -14.66
C MET A 87 2.52 -3.05 -15.80
N GLN A 88 2.26 -4.34 -15.68
CA GLN A 88 1.54 -5.11 -16.69
C GLN A 88 0.06 -5.22 -16.32
N TYR A 89 -0.79 -4.76 -17.21
CA TYR A 89 -2.24 -4.87 -17.09
C TYR A 89 -2.74 -6.15 -17.75
N SER A 90 -3.70 -6.82 -17.13
CA SER A 90 -4.44 -7.93 -17.72
C SER A 90 -5.86 -8.02 -17.17
N GLU A 91 -6.73 -8.68 -17.91
CA GLU A 91 -8.11 -8.94 -17.51
C GLU A 91 -8.35 -10.44 -17.44
N LYS A 92 -9.17 -10.88 -16.51
CA LYS A 92 -9.58 -12.27 -16.35
C LYS A 92 -11.08 -12.35 -16.05
N ASP A 93 -11.68 -13.46 -16.41
CA ASP A 93 -13.03 -13.78 -16.00
C ASP A 93 -13.11 -14.08 -14.49
N ARG A 94 -14.33 -14.07 -13.95
CA ARG A 94 -14.59 -14.27 -12.53
C ARG A 94 -14.08 -15.62 -12.02
N ASP A 95 -14.32 -16.71 -12.76
CA ASP A 95 -13.96 -18.05 -12.31
C ASP A 95 -12.44 -18.21 -12.23
N THR A 96 -11.73 -17.75 -13.26
CA THR A 96 -10.26 -17.73 -13.27
C THR A 96 -9.71 -16.84 -12.14
N THR A 97 -10.35 -15.72 -11.86
CA THR A 97 -9.93 -14.80 -10.80
C THR A 97 -10.18 -15.40 -9.41
N LEU A 98 -11.31 -16.05 -9.18
CA LEU A 98 -11.60 -16.75 -7.93
C LEU A 98 -10.63 -17.91 -7.70
N ALA A 99 -10.34 -18.69 -8.74
CA ALA A 99 -9.36 -19.78 -8.66
C ALA A 99 -7.98 -19.22 -8.26
N TRP A 100 -7.52 -18.15 -8.92
CA TRP A 100 -6.27 -17.49 -8.60
C TRP A 100 -6.22 -17.02 -7.13
N ALA A 101 -7.27 -16.37 -6.64
CA ALA A 101 -7.31 -15.86 -5.27
C ALA A 101 -7.25 -16.99 -4.24
N LYS A 102 -7.98 -18.09 -4.48
CA LYS A 102 -7.99 -19.30 -3.61
C LYS A 102 -6.64 -20.00 -3.63
N GLU A 103 -6.03 -20.20 -4.80
CA GLU A 103 -4.72 -20.84 -4.95
C GLU A 103 -3.60 -20.06 -4.28
N ASN A 104 -3.70 -18.71 -4.25
CA ASN A 104 -2.75 -17.84 -3.58
C ASN A 104 -3.11 -17.53 -2.12
N GLY A 105 -4.16 -18.17 -1.55
CA GLY A 105 -4.57 -18.01 -0.17
C GLY A 105 -5.05 -16.59 0.17
N GLN A 106 -5.58 -15.83 -0.81
CA GLN A 106 -6.00 -14.44 -0.67
C GLN A 106 -7.50 -14.34 -0.35
N GLU A 107 -7.89 -14.70 0.88
CA GLU A 107 -9.30 -14.79 1.28
C GLU A 107 -10.04 -13.43 1.16
N TYR A 108 -9.37 -12.31 1.49
CA TYR A 108 -9.96 -10.98 1.32
C TYR A 108 -10.23 -10.64 -0.15
N LYS A 109 -9.40 -11.13 -1.08
CA LYS A 109 -9.63 -10.98 -2.52
C LYS A 109 -10.80 -11.85 -2.98
N VAL A 110 -10.96 -13.07 -2.44
CA VAL A 110 -12.13 -13.90 -2.70
C VAL A 110 -13.42 -13.16 -2.34
N GLU A 111 -13.50 -12.59 -1.11
CA GLU A 111 -14.67 -11.81 -0.67
C GLU A 111 -14.92 -10.60 -1.61
N LEU A 112 -13.88 -9.89 -2.02
CA LEU A 112 -14.01 -8.76 -2.95
C LEU A 112 -14.55 -9.19 -4.32
N ILE A 113 -14.06 -10.31 -4.86
CA ILE A 113 -14.47 -10.82 -6.17
C ILE A 113 -15.93 -11.31 -6.15
N GLU A 114 -16.33 -11.99 -5.08
CA GLU A 114 -17.69 -12.53 -4.92
C GLU A 114 -18.74 -11.41 -4.88
N GLU A 115 -18.39 -10.22 -4.41
CA GLU A 115 -19.29 -9.06 -4.34
C GLU A 115 -19.34 -8.23 -5.63
N LEU A 116 -18.45 -8.45 -6.59
CA LEU A 116 -18.51 -7.73 -7.86
C LEU A 116 -19.79 -8.10 -8.61
N PRO A 117 -20.44 -7.15 -9.31
CA PRO A 117 -21.58 -7.43 -10.17
C PRO A 117 -21.26 -8.49 -11.23
N GLU A 118 -22.28 -9.24 -11.67
CA GLU A 118 -22.13 -10.16 -12.80
C GLU A 118 -21.72 -9.41 -14.06
N GLY A 119 -20.75 -9.95 -14.81
CA GLY A 119 -20.24 -9.37 -16.06
C GLY A 119 -19.28 -8.21 -15.86
N GLU A 120 -18.91 -7.83 -14.62
CA GLU A 120 -17.86 -6.86 -14.42
C GLU A 120 -16.52 -7.40 -14.86
N VAL A 121 -15.76 -6.60 -15.62
CA VAL A 121 -14.38 -6.91 -16.02
C VAL A 121 -13.49 -6.83 -14.81
N ILE A 122 -12.77 -7.92 -14.54
CA ILE A 122 -11.86 -8.02 -13.40
C ILE A 122 -10.44 -7.86 -13.90
N SER A 123 -9.80 -6.79 -13.44
CA SER A 123 -8.45 -6.42 -13.86
C SER A 123 -7.40 -6.73 -12.82
N PHE A 124 -6.22 -7.05 -13.33
CA PHE A 124 -5.01 -7.30 -12.58
C PHE A 124 -3.90 -6.38 -13.01
N TYR A 125 -3.05 -6.05 -12.09
CA TYR A 125 -1.77 -5.43 -12.34
C TYR A 125 -0.65 -6.29 -11.78
N GLN A 126 0.37 -6.52 -12.60
CA GLN A 126 1.57 -7.28 -12.23
C GLN A 126 2.79 -6.37 -12.19
N LEU A 127 3.58 -6.48 -11.14
CA LEU A 127 4.85 -5.81 -10.93
C LEU A 127 5.93 -6.86 -10.61
N GLY A 128 6.73 -7.25 -11.59
CA GLY A 128 7.65 -8.38 -11.45
C GLY A 128 6.88 -9.68 -11.16
N ASP A 129 7.20 -10.32 -10.04
CA ASP A 129 6.52 -11.56 -9.61
C ASP A 129 5.25 -11.33 -8.79
N PHE A 130 4.98 -10.08 -8.40
CA PHE A 130 3.78 -9.72 -7.62
C PHE A 130 2.62 -9.38 -8.55
N THR A 131 1.49 -10.02 -8.32
CA THR A 131 0.23 -9.75 -9.03
C THR A 131 -0.87 -9.41 -8.04
N ASP A 132 -1.66 -8.38 -8.33
CA ASP A 132 -2.80 -7.99 -7.50
C ASP A 132 -4.04 -7.67 -8.32
N LEU A 133 -5.19 -7.91 -7.70
CA LEU A 133 -6.50 -7.49 -8.18
C LEU A 133 -6.64 -5.98 -8.01
N CYS A 134 -6.74 -5.23 -9.10
CA CYS A 134 -6.77 -3.78 -9.04
C CYS A 134 -7.42 -3.15 -10.27
N LYS A 135 -8.22 -2.09 -10.05
CA LYS A 135 -8.82 -1.31 -11.15
C LYS A 135 -7.86 -0.28 -11.76
N GLY A 136 -6.70 -0.04 -11.15
CA GLY A 136 -5.79 1.02 -11.56
C GLY A 136 -6.35 2.43 -11.30
N PRO A 137 -5.86 3.47 -11.99
CA PRO A 137 -4.68 3.41 -12.86
C PRO A 137 -3.35 3.40 -12.10
N HIS A 138 -2.28 3.01 -12.80
CA HIS A 138 -0.90 3.01 -12.31
C HIS A 138 0.00 3.83 -13.24
N VAL A 139 1.24 4.11 -12.80
CA VAL A 139 2.32 4.55 -13.70
C VAL A 139 2.79 3.40 -14.57
N GLY A 140 3.43 3.67 -15.71
CA GLY A 140 3.86 2.64 -16.65
C GLY A 140 5.02 1.79 -16.11
N SER A 141 5.88 2.38 -15.30
CA SER A 141 7.07 1.71 -14.76
C SER A 141 7.36 2.15 -13.32
N ALA A 142 7.91 1.24 -12.52
CA ALA A 142 8.43 1.55 -11.20
C ALA A 142 9.50 2.66 -11.20
N LYS A 143 10.15 2.93 -12.33
CA LYS A 143 11.13 4.04 -12.49
C LYS A 143 10.49 5.43 -12.41
N GLU A 144 9.19 5.54 -12.61
CA GLU A 144 8.44 6.80 -12.51
C GLU A 144 8.11 7.18 -11.05
N ILE A 145 8.44 6.31 -10.11
CA ILE A 145 8.20 6.54 -8.69
C ILE A 145 9.21 7.56 -8.16
N GLY A 146 8.71 8.64 -7.60
CA GLY A 146 9.48 9.68 -6.94
C GLY A 146 9.87 9.33 -5.49
N ALA A 147 9.90 10.34 -4.64
CA ALA A 147 10.29 10.21 -3.25
C ALA A 147 9.15 9.68 -2.38
N PHE A 148 9.44 8.76 -1.46
CA PHE A 148 8.47 8.23 -0.53
C PHE A 148 9.07 7.91 0.84
N LYS A 149 8.20 7.83 1.85
CA LYS A 149 8.54 7.39 3.20
C LYS A 149 7.39 6.63 3.83
N LEU A 150 7.67 5.50 4.47
CA LEU A 150 6.70 4.82 5.33
C LEU A 150 6.62 5.56 6.68
N MET A 151 5.41 5.80 7.15
CA MET A 151 5.17 6.74 8.25
C MET A 151 4.80 6.08 9.55
N ARG A 152 3.93 5.07 9.50
CA ARG A 152 3.40 4.41 10.69
C ARG A 152 2.68 3.11 10.35
N VAL A 153 2.52 2.30 11.36
CA VAL A 153 1.66 1.11 11.37
C VAL A 153 0.46 1.37 12.27
N ALA A 154 -0.72 0.89 11.88
CA ALA A 154 -1.94 0.98 12.69
C ALA A 154 -2.80 -0.27 12.49
N GLY A 155 -3.66 -0.58 13.46
CA GLY A 155 -4.74 -1.54 13.28
C GLY A 155 -5.88 -0.92 12.46
N ALA A 156 -6.50 -1.71 11.59
CA ALA A 156 -7.69 -1.31 10.84
C ALA A 156 -8.61 -2.51 10.67
N TYR A 157 -9.84 -2.40 11.13
CA TYR A 157 -10.82 -3.46 10.90
C TYR A 157 -11.14 -3.60 9.42
N TRP A 158 -11.22 -4.84 8.94
CA TRP A 158 -11.61 -5.12 7.57
C TRP A 158 -12.94 -4.45 7.23
N ARG A 159 -12.91 -3.58 6.20
CA ARG A 159 -14.06 -2.75 5.78
C ARG A 159 -14.64 -1.84 6.89
N GLY A 160 -13.86 -1.52 7.91
CA GLY A 160 -14.31 -0.67 9.01
C GLY A 160 -15.30 -1.35 9.99
N ASP A 161 -15.51 -2.65 9.86
CA ASP A 161 -16.41 -3.41 10.73
C ASP A 161 -15.62 -4.04 11.89
N GLU A 162 -15.86 -3.56 13.11
CA GLU A 162 -15.19 -4.06 14.31
C GLU A 162 -15.44 -5.54 14.65
N LYS A 163 -16.44 -6.15 14.01
CA LYS A 163 -16.72 -7.60 14.13
C LYS A 163 -15.87 -8.46 13.20
N LYS A 164 -15.21 -7.84 12.22
CA LYS A 164 -14.32 -8.51 11.27
C LYS A 164 -12.87 -8.49 11.75
N ALA A 165 -11.99 -9.15 10.99
CA ALA A 165 -10.57 -9.24 11.31
C ALA A 165 -9.94 -7.85 11.43
N MET A 166 -9.04 -7.69 12.41
CA MET A 166 -8.19 -6.50 12.53
C MET A 166 -6.93 -6.73 11.70
N LEU A 167 -6.80 -5.97 10.62
CA LEU A 167 -5.66 -5.98 9.73
C LEU A 167 -4.58 -5.01 10.20
N THR A 168 -3.37 -5.22 9.73
CA THR A 168 -2.25 -4.28 9.89
C THR A 168 -2.25 -3.32 8.72
N ARG A 169 -2.46 -2.02 8.97
CA ARG A 169 -2.41 -0.96 7.96
C ARG A 169 -1.07 -0.26 8.02
N ILE A 170 -0.35 -0.27 6.91
CA ILE A 170 0.94 0.40 6.77
C ILE A 170 0.73 1.64 5.91
N TYR A 171 1.05 2.83 6.47
CA TYR A 171 0.92 4.11 5.78
C TYR A 171 2.24 4.60 5.23
N GLY A 172 2.21 5.12 4.03
CA GLY A 172 3.31 5.86 3.41
C GLY A 172 2.85 7.21 2.84
N VAL A 173 3.80 8.12 2.70
CA VAL A 173 3.64 9.37 1.96
C VAL A 173 4.52 9.35 0.72
N ALA A 174 4.11 10.06 -0.35
CA ALA A 174 4.86 10.10 -1.59
C ALA A 174 4.65 11.41 -2.34
N PHE A 175 5.75 11.89 -2.92
CA PHE A 175 5.87 13.14 -3.65
C PHE A 175 6.75 12.92 -4.89
N GLU A 176 6.68 13.82 -5.87
CA GLU A 176 7.49 13.70 -7.08
C GLU A 176 8.98 13.85 -6.78
N THR A 177 9.33 14.72 -5.80
CA THR A 177 10.71 15.03 -5.47
C THR A 177 11.05 14.81 -3.99
N GLU A 178 12.33 14.58 -3.72
CA GLU A 178 12.88 14.50 -2.35
C GLU A 178 12.71 15.84 -1.59
N GLU A 179 12.74 16.96 -2.30
CA GLU A 179 12.56 18.29 -1.69
C GLU A 179 11.13 18.50 -1.18
N GLU A 180 10.13 18.07 -1.95
CA GLU A 180 8.73 18.10 -1.54
C GLU A 180 8.47 17.19 -0.35
N LEU A 181 9.00 15.95 -0.41
CA LEU A 181 8.92 15.01 0.70
C LEU A 181 9.54 15.61 1.98
N LYS A 182 10.73 16.16 1.88
CA LYS A 182 11.41 16.82 3.01
C LYS A 182 10.61 18.00 3.56
N THR A 183 10.07 18.82 2.69
CA THR A 183 9.21 19.96 3.08
C THR A 183 7.97 19.50 3.84
N TYR A 184 7.32 18.43 3.36
CA TYR A 184 6.17 17.84 4.02
C TYR A 184 6.53 17.28 5.41
N LEU A 185 7.62 16.53 5.52
CA LEU A 185 8.07 15.95 6.79
C LEU A 185 8.42 17.03 7.81
N ASN A 186 9.10 18.10 7.41
CA ASN A 186 9.40 19.22 8.30
C ASN A 186 8.13 19.90 8.83
N ARG A 187 7.12 20.11 7.97
CA ARG A 187 5.81 20.65 8.40
C ARG A 187 5.11 19.76 9.43
N LEU A 188 5.19 18.44 9.26
CA LEU A 188 4.63 17.49 10.22
C LEU A 188 5.36 17.56 11.58
N GLU A 189 6.67 17.63 11.57
CA GLU A 189 7.47 17.78 12.80
C GLU A 189 7.14 19.08 13.54
N GLU A 190 7.07 20.20 12.82
CA GLU A 190 6.68 21.49 13.39
C GLU A 190 5.26 21.47 13.97
N ALA A 191 4.31 20.83 13.29
CA ALA A 191 2.95 20.68 13.79
C ALA A 191 2.93 19.87 15.09
N ARG A 192 3.59 18.72 15.14
CA ARG A 192 3.73 17.91 16.36
C ARG A 192 4.38 18.67 17.51
N ALA A 193 5.46 19.42 17.23
CA ALA A 193 6.14 20.22 18.25
C ALA A 193 5.26 21.36 18.80
N ARG A 194 4.35 21.92 17.98
CA ARG A 194 3.36 22.92 18.42
C ARG A 194 2.29 22.30 19.33
N ASP A 195 1.78 21.15 18.95
CA ASP A 195 0.76 20.44 19.73
C ASP A 195 1.28 20.01 21.10
N HIS A 196 2.51 19.49 21.16
CA HIS A 196 3.16 19.16 22.44
C HIS A 196 3.36 20.38 23.34
N ARG A 197 3.73 21.54 22.79
CA ARG A 197 3.89 22.79 23.55
C ARG A 197 2.56 23.33 24.07
N LYS A 198 1.47 23.12 23.33
CA LYS A 198 0.13 23.53 23.74
C LYS A 198 -0.38 22.64 24.87
N LEU A 199 -0.25 21.33 24.74
CA LEU A 199 -0.63 20.37 25.78
C LEU A 199 0.16 20.56 27.08
N GLY A 200 1.47 20.86 27.01
CA GLY A 200 2.29 21.16 28.19
C GLY A 200 1.84 22.42 28.95
N LYS A 201 1.28 23.42 28.24
CA LYS A 201 0.77 24.64 28.87
C LYS A 201 -0.65 24.50 29.47
N GLU A 202 -1.40 23.50 29.03
CA GLU A 202 -2.76 23.20 29.54
C GLU A 202 -2.72 22.28 30.77
N LEU A 203 -1.56 21.67 31.07
CA LEU A 203 -1.35 20.75 32.19
C LEU A 203 -0.56 21.37 33.36
N ASP A 204 -0.03 22.59 33.20
CA ASP A 204 0.58 23.43 34.23
C ASP A 204 -0.44 24.45 34.79
#